data_a46a73a6ebb7383981815fdca487a33d
#
_entry.id   a46a73a6ebb7383981815fdca487a33d
#
_cell.length_a   1.000
_cell.length_b   1.000
_cell.length_c   1.000
_cell.angle_alpha   90.00
_cell.angle_beta   90.00
_cell.angle_gamma   90.00
#
_symmetry.space_group_name_H-M   'P 1'
#
loop_
_entity.id
_entity.type
_entity.pdbx_description
1 polymer ?
#
loop_
_entity_poly.entity_id
_entity_poly.type
_entity_poly.pdbx_seq_one_letter_code
_entity_poly.pdbx_strand_id
1 'polypeptide(L)'
;MRYAKAVAEPSRTGEKRFLGIPVARGVGRGRLFVFHPTATATVPQYGIRDEDVLEQTQKLEHALLRSREQIHDIQKRVRENMGANDAAIFDAQLLLLDDPVLLEEVVRYLRRERVNVEHAFSVVSHRYLAAFGAIDDDYLRERMVDMRDVIDRILYNLLQREGPVGLADLREPSILVTNDLTPSQTA
;
A
#
# COMPACT_ATOMS: atom_id res chain seq x y z
N MET A 1 7.35 -18.81 9.23
CA MET A 1 7.51 -18.26 10.59
C MET A 1 6.29 -18.65 11.42
N ARG A 2 6.43 -19.38 12.52
CA ARG A 2 5.28 -19.81 13.33
C ARG A 2 4.89 -18.66 14.25
N TYR A 3 3.72 -18.09 14.03
CA TYR A 3 3.13 -17.10 14.95
C TYR A 3 2.94 -17.72 16.34
N ALA A 4 3.35 -16.99 17.37
CA ALA A 4 3.18 -17.41 18.76
C ALA A 4 1.68 -17.60 19.05
N LYS A 5 1.33 -18.78 19.56
CA LYS A 5 -0.02 -19.08 20.01
C LYS A 5 -0.34 -18.17 21.22
N ALA A 6 -1.33 -17.31 21.07
CA ALA A 6 -1.83 -16.53 22.18
C ALA A 6 -2.38 -17.48 23.25
N VAL A 7 -1.72 -17.56 24.40
CA VAL A 7 -2.26 -18.22 25.59
C VAL A 7 -3.08 -17.17 26.34
N ALA A 8 -4.38 -17.16 26.12
CA ALA A 8 -5.30 -16.33 26.90
C ALA A 8 -5.70 -17.09 28.15
N GLU A 9 -5.20 -16.68 29.31
CA GLU A 9 -5.79 -17.10 30.58
C GLU A 9 -7.05 -16.26 30.85
N PRO A 10 -8.20 -16.87 31.20
CA PRO A 10 -9.41 -16.13 31.48
C PRO A 10 -9.27 -15.38 32.83
N SER A 11 -9.14 -14.07 32.77
CA SER A 11 -9.22 -13.24 33.97
C SER A 11 -10.68 -12.94 34.34
N ARG A 12 -10.98 -12.89 35.64
CA ARG A 12 -12.31 -12.56 36.19
C ARG A 12 -12.80 -11.13 35.85
N THR A 13 -12.00 -10.29 35.22
CA THR A 13 -12.25 -8.86 34.97
C THR A 13 -12.44 -8.52 33.47
N GLY A 14 -12.54 -9.52 32.58
CA GLY A 14 -12.60 -9.26 31.12
C GLY A 14 -11.26 -8.84 30.50
N GLU A 15 -10.16 -8.84 31.30
CA GLU A 15 -8.81 -8.57 30.83
C GLU A 15 -8.32 -9.69 29.90
N LYS A 16 -7.74 -9.33 28.77
CA LYS A 16 -7.06 -10.27 27.85
C LYS A 16 -5.58 -10.00 27.86
N ARG A 17 -4.76 -11.04 28.02
CA ARG A 17 -3.30 -10.97 28.00
C ARG A 17 -2.77 -11.69 26.79
N PHE A 18 -1.85 -11.04 26.08
CA PHE A 18 -1.14 -11.59 24.94
C PHE A 18 0.34 -11.60 25.22
N LEU A 19 1.02 -12.70 24.96
CA LEU A 19 2.48 -12.80 25.01
C LEU A 19 3.04 -12.56 23.63
N GLY A 20 4.07 -11.69 23.53
CA GLY A 20 4.75 -11.38 22.29
C GLY A 20 6.27 -11.34 22.47
N ILE A 21 6.98 -11.15 21.35
CA ILE A 21 8.43 -10.94 21.33
C ILE A 21 8.66 -9.44 21.36
N PRO A 22 9.32 -8.89 22.41
CA PRO A 22 9.61 -7.46 22.47
C PRO A 22 10.70 -7.10 21.45
N VAL A 23 10.44 -6.13 20.58
CA VAL A 23 11.40 -5.58 19.63
C VAL A 23 11.88 -4.19 20.00
N ALA A 24 11.23 -3.54 20.97
CA ALA A 24 11.63 -2.27 21.52
C ALA A 24 11.44 -2.26 23.05
N ARG A 25 12.22 -1.42 23.74
CA ARG A 25 12.09 -1.22 25.19
C ARG A 25 11.06 -0.15 25.48
N GLY A 26 10.23 -0.35 26.51
CA GLY A 26 9.28 0.64 26.98
C GLY A 26 7.94 0.03 27.35
N VAL A 27 7.05 0.88 27.85
CA VAL A 27 5.67 0.55 28.19
C VAL A 27 4.78 1.63 27.59
N GLY A 28 3.87 1.22 26.73
CA GLY A 28 2.85 2.10 26.16
C GLY A 28 1.49 1.86 26.82
N ARG A 29 0.72 2.94 27.02
CA ARG A 29 -0.67 2.91 27.48
C ARG A 29 -1.51 3.81 26.61
N GLY A 30 -2.63 3.32 26.08
CA GLY A 30 -3.52 4.08 25.21
C GLY A 30 -4.75 3.27 24.80
N ARG A 31 -5.61 3.89 24.01
CA ARG A 31 -6.73 3.20 23.36
C ARG A 31 -6.20 2.23 22.32
N LEU A 32 -6.83 1.08 22.19
CA LEU A 32 -6.49 0.12 21.16
C LEU A 32 -7.12 0.57 19.83
N PHE A 33 -6.28 0.71 18.80
CA PHE A 33 -6.70 0.93 17.42
C PHE A 33 -6.26 -0.27 16.59
N VAL A 34 -7.23 -1.08 16.14
CA VAL A 34 -6.94 -2.21 15.26
C VAL A 34 -6.99 -1.70 13.82
N PHE A 35 -5.81 -1.63 13.23
CA PHE A 35 -5.66 -1.23 11.83
C PHE A 35 -5.58 -2.48 10.95
N HIS A 36 -6.53 -2.59 10.08
CA HIS A 36 -6.46 -3.58 9.01
C HIS A 36 -6.01 -2.84 7.76
N PRO A 37 -4.74 -3.03 7.30
CA PRO A 37 -4.33 -2.56 6.00
C PRO A 37 -5.35 -3.14 5.02
N THR A 38 -5.99 -2.31 4.29
CA THR A 38 -7.27 -2.54 3.61
C THR A 38 -7.33 -3.91 2.97
N ALA A 39 -8.34 -4.67 3.38
CA ALA A 39 -8.82 -5.80 2.60
C ALA A 39 -8.93 -5.35 1.14
N THR A 40 -8.35 -6.09 0.24
CA THR A 40 -8.30 -5.88 -1.22
C THR A 40 -9.58 -5.20 -1.67
N ALA A 41 -9.51 -3.91 -1.97
CA ALA A 41 -10.67 -3.17 -2.42
C ALA A 41 -11.24 -3.92 -3.60
N THR A 42 -12.51 -4.29 -3.56
CA THR A 42 -13.14 -4.94 -4.70
C THR A 42 -12.99 -4.01 -5.89
N VAL A 43 -12.16 -4.42 -6.85
CA VAL A 43 -11.92 -3.67 -8.07
C VAL A 43 -13.07 -3.96 -9.01
N PRO A 44 -13.83 -2.95 -9.45
CA PRO A 44 -14.92 -3.17 -10.39
C PRO A 44 -14.35 -3.64 -11.73
N GLN A 45 -15.06 -4.55 -12.38
CA GLN A 45 -14.77 -4.97 -13.75
C GLN A 45 -15.99 -4.71 -14.62
N TYR A 46 -15.79 -3.92 -15.67
CA TYR A 46 -16.81 -3.68 -16.71
C TYR A 46 -16.15 -3.49 -18.07
N GLY A 47 -16.93 -3.77 -19.12
CA GLY A 47 -16.46 -3.59 -20.49
C GLY A 47 -16.49 -2.12 -20.91
N ILE A 48 -15.55 -1.73 -21.75
CA ILE A 48 -15.46 -0.40 -22.36
C ILE A 48 -15.53 -0.51 -23.89
N ARG A 49 -15.90 0.59 -24.56
CA ARG A 49 -15.86 0.72 -26.01
C ARG A 49 -14.51 1.29 -26.45
N ASP A 50 -14.18 1.13 -27.71
CA ASP A 50 -12.92 1.66 -28.28
C ASP A 50 -12.81 3.20 -28.12
N GLU A 51 -13.94 3.90 -28.17
CA GLU A 51 -14.01 5.36 -27.95
C GLU A 51 -13.70 5.78 -26.51
N ASP A 52 -13.92 4.90 -25.54
CA ASP A 52 -13.70 5.17 -24.12
C ASP A 52 -12.21 4.99 -23.71
N VAL A 53 -11.38 4.39 -24.57
CA VAL A 53 -9.96 4.07 -24.28
C VAL A 53 -9.16 5.32 -23.89
N LEU A 54 -9.40 6.44 -24.57
CA LEU A 54 -8.70 7.70 -24.26
C LEU A 54 -9.03 8.18 -22.85
N GLU A 55 -10.31 8.19 -22.49
CA GLU A 55 -10.77 8.57 -21.16
C GLU A 55 -10.16 7.68 -20.06
N GLN A 56 -10.15 6.37 -20.30
CA GLN A 56 -9.56 5.42 -19.37
C GLN A 56 -8.05 5.61 -19.21
N THR A 57 -7.34 5.97 -20.30
CA THR A 57 -5.91 6.28 -20.23
C THR A 57 -5.64 7.58 -19.45
N GLN A 58 -6.45 8.61 -19.68
CA GLN A 58 -6.36 9.86 -18.91
C GLN A 58 -6.63 9.66 -17.42
N LYS A 59 -7.55 8.74 -17.07
CA LYS A 59 -7.81 8.35 -15.68
C LYS A 59 -6.57 7.77 -15.02
N LEU A 60 -5.81 6.92 -15.74
CA LEU A 60 -4.54 6.38 -15.26
C LEU A 60 -3.52 7.50 -15.04
N GLU A 61 -3.35 8.39 -16.00
CA GLU A 61 -2.42 9.52 -15.91
C GLU A 61 -2.73 10.40 -14.69
N HIS A 62 -4.00 10.74 -14.45
CA HIS A 62 -4.42 11.50 -13.28
C HIS A 62 -4.12 10.76 -11.96
N ALA A 63 -4.36 9.45 -11.91
CA ALA A 63 -4.06 8.65 -10.73
C ALA A 63 -2.55 8.60 -10.43
N LEU A 64 -1.72 8.51 -11.47
CA LEU A 64 -0.26 8.55 -11.35
C LEU A 64 0.22 9.92 -10.84
N LEU A 65 -0.29 11.02 -11.38
CA LEU A 65 0.05 12.37 -10.93
C LEU A 65 -0.30 12.56 -9.44
N ARG A 66 -1.52 12.18 -9.03
CA ARG A 66 -1.93 12.26 -7.62
C ARG A 66 -1.07 11.37 -6.72
N SER A 67 -0.72 10.17 -7.18
CA SER A 67 0.15 9.28 -6.41
C SER A 67 1.54 9.88 -6.22
N ARG A 68 2.07 10.53 -7.24
CA ARG A 68 3.36 11.23 -7.18
C ARG A 68 3.33 12.38 -6.17
N GLU A 69 2.31 13.23 -6.23
CA GLU A 69 2.13 14.32 -5.27
C GLU A 69 2.09 13.81 -3.83
N GLN A 70 1.28 12.77 -3.58
CA GLN A 70 1.17 12.13 -2.27
C GLN A 70 2.50 11.58 -1.77
N ILE A 71 3.28 10.90 -2.62
CA ILE A 71 4.61 10.36 -2.25
C ILE A 71 5.59 11.50 -1.95
N HIS A 72 5.59 12.57 -2.74
CA HIS A 72 6.42 13.74 -2.47
C HIS A 72 6.09 14.42 -1.14
N ASP A 73 4.81 14.53 -0.80
CA ASP A 73 4.36 15.10 0.47
C ASP A 73 4.81 14.24 1.66
N ILE A 74 4.73 12.91 1.52
CA ILE A 74 5.22 11.97 2.54
C ILE A 74 6.74 12.09 2.65
N GLN A 75 7.47 12.05 1.53
CA GLN A 75 8.92 12.17 1.49
C GLN A 75 9.40 13.46 2.18
N LYS A 76 8.72 14.58 1.94
CA LYS A 76 9.03 15.86 2.56
C LYS A 76 8.86 15.79 4.09
N ARG A 77 7.74 15.26 4.55
CA ARG A 77 7.48 15.10 6.01
C ARG A 77 8.51 14.19 6.67
N VAL A 78 8.84 13.06 6.07
CA VAL A 78 9.85 12.14 6.60
C VAL A 78 11.22 12.81 6.64
N ARG A 79 11.59 13.56 5.60
CA ARG A 79 12.86 14.31 5.56
C ARG A 79 12.97 15.34 6.68
N GLU A 80 11.88 16.04 6.97
CA GLU A 80 11.82 17.06 8.02
C GLU A 80 11.87 16.45 9.43
N ASN A 81 11.25 15.28 9.65
CA ASN A 81 11.10 14.67 10.97
C ASN A 81 12.19 13.63 11.29
N MET A 82 12.68 12.88 10.30
CA MET A 82 13.56 11.72 10.50
C MET A 82 14.91 11.86 9.77
N GLY A 83 14.97 12.70 8.75
CA GLY A 83 16.19 12.99 8.00
C GLY A 83 16.20 12.47 6.56
N ALA A 84 17.27 12.83 5.83
CA ALA A 84 17.37 12.56 4.40
C ALA A 84 17.52 11.05 4.07
N ASN A 85 18.19 10.28 4.94
CA ASN A 85 18.42 8.86 4.71
C ASN A 85 17.10 8.07 4.71
N ASP A 86 16.22 8.37 5.68
CA ASP A 86 14.91 7.71 5.78
C ASP A 86 13.98 8.14 4.64
N ALA A 87 14.11 9.37 4.16
CA ALA A 87 13.35 9.87 3.01
C ALA A 87 13.79 9.26 1.67
N ALA A 88 14.99 8.71 1.56
CA ALA A 88 15.52 8.15 0.31
C ALA A 88 14.75 6.89 -0.18
N ILE A 89 14.03 6.20 0.70
CA ILE A 89 13.19 5.06 0.32
C ILE A 89 12.11 5.46 -0.70
N PHE A 90 11.62 6.69 -0.62
CA PHE A 90 10.58 7.20 -1.51
C PHE A 90 11.09 7.51 -2.92
N ASP A 91 12.40 7.68 -3.12
CA ASP A 91 12.98 7.84 -4.46
C ASP A 91 12.75 6.59 -5.31
N ALA A 92 12.88 5.40 -4.72
CA ALA A 92 12.58 4.14 -5.39
C ALA A 92 11.09 3.99 -5.72
N GLN A 93 10.20 4.48 -4.84
CA GLN A 93 8.76 4.49 -5.09
C GLN A 93 8.39 5.42 -6.26
N LEU A 94 9.03 6.59 -6.35
CA LEU A 94 8.82 7.52 -7.46
C LEU A 94 9.28 6.93 -8.80
N LEU A 95 10.40 6.20 -8.82
CA LEU A 95 10.88 5.51 -10.04
C LEU A 95 9.88 4.47 -10.55
N LEU A 96 9.19 3.76 -9.64
CA LEU A 96 8.19 2.77 -10.03
C LEU A 96 6.96 3.42 -10.69
N LEU A 97 6.57 4.63 -10.27
CA LEU A 97 5.48 5.37 -10.91
C LEU A 97 5.75 5.69 -12.38
N ASP A 98 7.02 5.82 -12.75
CA ASP A 98 7.48 6.16 -14.09
C ASP A 98 7.91 4.94 -14.90
N ASP A 99 7.67 3.71 -14.39
CA ASP A 99 8.07 2.49 -15.09
C ASP A 99 7.25 2.31 -16.39
N PRO A 100 7.88 2.54 -17.56
CA PRO A 100 7.17 2.48 -18.83
C PRO A 100 6.67 1.08 -19.15
N VAL A 101 7.35 0.04 -18.67
CA VAL A 101 6.98 -1.37 -18.94
C VAL A 101 5.65 -1.69 -18.27
N LEU A 102 5.48 -1.29 -17.02
CA LEU A 102 4.22 -1.46 -16.29
C LEU A 102 3.09 -0.69 -16.97
N LEU A 103 3.31 0.59 -17.27
CA LEU A 103 2.27 1.48 -17.79
C LEU A 103 1.83 1.09 -19.21
N GLU A 104 2.78 0.77 -20.09
CA GLU A 104 2.48 0.30 -21.45
C GLU A 104 1.70 -1.01 -21.43
N GLU A 105 2.03 -1.94 -20.52
CA GLU A 105 1.33 -3.21 -20.41
C GLU A 105 -0.10 -3.00 -19.89
N VAL A 106 -0.34 -2.07 -18.97
CA VAL A 106 -1.70 -1.71 -18.53
C VAL A 106 -2.54 -1.19 -19.68
N VAL A 107 -2.01 -0.24 -20.47
CA VAL A 107 -2.72 0.32 -21.63
C VAL A 107 -2.95 -0.74 -22.71
N ARG A 108 -1.98 -1.62 -22.94
CA ARG A 108 -2.10 -2.74 -23.87
C ARG A 108 -3.18 -3.72 -23.43
N TYR A 109 -3.20 -4.08 -22.15
CA TYR A 109 -4.20 -4.97 -21.57
C TYR A 109 -5.61 -4.37 -21.67
N LEU A 110 -5.77 -3.09 -21.28
CA LEU A 110 -7.02 -2.35 -21.36
C LEU A 110 -7.62 -2.39 -22.79
N ARG A 111 -6.79 -2.10 -23.80
CA ARG A 111 -7.20 -2.10 -25.21
C ARG A 111 -7.58 -3.49 -25.72
N ARG A 112 -6.79 -4.51 -25.38
CA ARG A 112 -7.00 -5.88 -25.84
C ARG A 112 -8.24 -6.51 -25.23
N GLU A 113 -8.41 -6.37 -23.93
CA GLU A 113 -9.51 -6.99 -23.19
C GLU A 113 -10.77 -6.12 -23.13
N ARG A 114 -10.66 -4.86 -23.56
CA ARG A 114 -11.76 -3.86 -23.52
C ARG A 114 -12.40 -3.75 -22.14
N VAL A 115 -11.59 -3.60 -21.11
CA VAL A 115 -12.00 -3.47 -19.72
C VAL A 115 -11.58 -2.12 -19.14
N ASN A 116 -12.24 -1.69 -18.08
CA ASN A 116 -11.91 -0.45 -17.37
C ASN A 116 -10.47 -0.46 -16.81
N VAL A 117 -9.91 0.72 -16.65
CA VAL A 117 -8.51 0.90 -16.26
C VAL A 117 -8.20 0.37 -14.86
N GLU A 118 -9.13 0.46 -13.93
CA GLU A 118 -8.95 -0.06 -12.58
C GLU A 118 -8.73 -1.58 -12.60
N HIS A 119 -9.52 -2.30 -13.38
CA HIS A 119 -9.37 -3.74 -13.56
C HIS A 119 -8.07 -4.08 -14.31
N ALA A 120 -7.79 -3.38 -15.41
CA ALA A 120 -6.57 -3.57 -16.19
C ALA A 120 -5.32 -3.37 -15.32
N PHE A 121 -5.28 -2.28 -14.56
CA PHE A 121 -4.18 -1.97 -13.65
C PHE A 121 -4.02 -3.04 -12.56
N SER A 122 -5.12 -3.46 -11.93
CA SER A 122 -5.10 -4.51 -10.90
C SER A 122 -4.53 -5.83 -11.44
N VAL A 123 -4.99 -6.29 -12.60
CA VAL A 123 -4.52 -7.55 -13.20
C VAL A 123 -3.04 -7.49 -13.56
N VAL A 124 -2.63 -6.41 -14.23
CA VAL A 124 -1.24 -6.26 -14.70
C VAL A 124 -0.29 -6.09 -13.52
N SER A 125 -0.62 -5.26 -12.55
CA SER A 125 0.21 -5.05 -11.36
C SER A 125 0.37 -6.32 -10.51
N HIS A 126 -0.67 -7.14 -10.37
CA HIS A 126 -0.56 -8.44 -9.71
C HIS A 126 0.39 -9.40 -10.43
N ARG A 127 0.32 -9.44 -11.78
CA ARG A 127 1.26 -10.24 -12.60
C ARG A 127 2.69 -9.72 -12.45
N TYR A 128 2.85 -8.40 -12.43
CA TYR A 128 4.14 -7.75 -12.24
C TYR A 128 4.76 -8.14 -10.89
N LEU A 129 4.02 -7.99 -9.79
CA LEU A 129 4.45 -8.43 -8.46
C LEU A 129 4.75 -9.93 -8.40
N ALA A 130 3.93 -10.77 -9.02
CA ALA A 130 4.16 -12.21 -9.03
C ALA A 130 5.44 -12.59 -9.78
N ALA A 131 5.77 -11.90 -10.88
CA ALA A 131 7.00 -12.12 -11.62
C ALA A 131 8.25 -11.76 -10.80
N PHE A 132 8.22 -10.64 -10.07
CA PHE A 132 9.31 -10.28 -9.15
C PHE A 132 9.40 -11.23 -7.96
N GLY A 133 8.29 -11.67 -7.41
CA GLY A 133 8.25 -12.62 -6.29
C GLY A 133 8.74 -14.02 -6.63
N ALA A 134 8.80 -14.38 -7.91
CA ALA A 134 9.36 -15.64 -8.38
C ALA A 134 10.90 -15.64 -8.45
N ILE A 135 11.53 -14.46 -8.35
CA ILE A 135 12.99 -14.34 -8.34
C ILE A 135 13.46 -14.65 -6.93
N ASP A 136 14.37 -15.61 -6.79
CA ASP A 136 14.97 -16.01 -5.50
C ASP A 136 16.11 -15.05 -5.13
N ASP A 137 15.74 -13.83 -4.72
CA ASP A 137 16.64 -12.76 -4.32
C ASP A 137 16.03 -12.02 -3.11
N ASP A 138 16.76 -12.01 -2.00
CA ASP A 138 16.28 -11.40 -0.75
C ASP A 138 16.12 -9.87 -0.89
N TYR A 139 16.98 -9.20 -1.64
CA TYR A 139 16.88 -7.76 -1.88
C TYR A 139 15.61 -7.41 -2.67
N LEU A 140 15.30 -8.17 -3.71
CA LEU A 140 14.07 -7.98 -4.48
C LEU A 140 12.82 -8.29 -3.63
N ARG A 141 12.91 -9.25 -2.72
CA ARG A 141 11.81 -9.59 -1.80
C ARG A 141 11.50 -8.44 -0.82
N GLU A 142 12.52 -7.75 -0.31
CA GLU A 142 12.33 -6.56 0.51
C GLU A 142 11.69 -5.43 -0.29
N ARG A 143 12.11 -5.23 -1.53
CA ARG A 143 11.56 -4.20 -2.43
C ARG A 143 10.11 -4.44 -2.86
N MET A 144 9.64 -5.68 -2.80
CA MET A 144 8.24 -5.99 -3.12
C MET A 144 7.23 -5.30 -2.19
N VAL A 145 7.59 -5.05 -0.95
CA VAL A 145 6.72 -4.32 0.00
C VAL A 145 6.54 -2.88 -0.48
N ASP A 146 7.64 -2.23 -0.89
CA ASP A 146 7.62 -0.86 -1.42
C ASP A 146 6.81 -0.79 -2.72
N MET A 147 7.01 -1.77 -3.62
CA MET A 147 6.27 -1.84 -4.89
C MET A 147 4.76 -2.02 -4.66
N ARG A 148 4.38 -2.85 -3.69
CA ARG A 148 2.98 -3.04 -3.33
C ARG A 148 2.36 -1.76 -2.79
N ASP A 149 3.05 -1.01 -1.95
CA ASP A 149 2.59 0.27 -1.41
C ASP A 149 2.26 1.27 -2.53
N VAL A 150 3.13 1.38 -3.54
CA VAL A 150 2.91 2.24 -4.71
C VAL A 150 1.72 1.76 -5.55
N ILE A 151 1.64 0.46 -5.82
CA ILE A 151 0.54 -0.14 -6.59
C ILE A 151 -0.80 0.09 -5.91
N ASP A 152 -0.87 -0.14 -4.61
CA ASP A 152 -2.08 0.07 -3.82
C ASP A 152 -2.50 1.54 -3.86
N ARG A 153 -1.54 2.47 -3.75
CA ARG A 153 -1.78 3.91 -3.84
C ARG A 153 -2.36 4.32 -5.19
N ILE A 154 -1.77 3.84 -6.31
CA ILE A 154 -2.29 4.11 -7.64
C ILE A 154 -3.72 3.57 -7.76
N LEU A 155 -3.97 2.35 -7.29
CA LEU A 155 -5.28 1.73 -7.33
C LEU A 155 -6.32 2.51 -6.51
N TYR A 156 -5.97 3.02 -5.32
CA TYR A 156 -6.83 3.89 -4.53
C TYR A 156 -7.19 5.18 -5.28
N ASN A 157 -6.20 5.80 -5.91
CA ASN A 157 -6.43 7.01 -6.70
C ASN A 157 -7.29 6.75 -7.94
N LEU A 158 -7.12 5.60 -8.60
CA LEU A 158 -7.99 5.15 -9.71
C LEU A 158 -9.44 4.95 -9.26
N LEU A 159 -9.63 4.33 -8.10
CA LEU A 159 -10.96 4.08 -7.54
C LEU A 159 -11.61 5.33 -6.94
N GLN A 160 -10.92 6.48 -6.95
CA GLN A 160 -11.35 7.74 -6.34
C GLN A 160 -11.78 7.56 -4.87
N ARG A 161 -11.15 6.62 -4.19
CA ARG A 161 -11.39 6.40 -2.76
C ARG A 161 -10.48 7.34 -1.98
N GLU A 162 -11.00 7.85 -0.89
CA GLU A 162 -10.12 8.41 0.12
C GLU A 162 -9.19 7.28 0.57
N GLY A 163 -7.89 7.57 0.62
CA GLY A 163 -6.90 6.59 1.04
C GLY A 163 -7.30 5.93 2.35
N PRO A 164 -6.71 4.80 2.73
CA PRO A 164 -7.01 4.18 4.01
C PRO A 164 -6.92 5.25 5.08
N VAL A 165 -7.89 5.26 6.01
CA VAL A 165 -7.86 6.18 7.17
C VAL A 165 -6.44 6.13 7.69
N GLY A 166 -5.68 7.20 7.42
CA GLY A 166 -4.25 7.21 7.68
C GLY A 166 -4.04 7.19 9.18
N LEU A 167 -2.95 6.60 9.63
CA LEU A 167 -2.55 6.72 11.04
C LEU A 167 -2.39 8.19 11.45
N ALA A 168 -2.19 9.09 10.49
CA ALA A 168 -2.19 10.56 10.65
C ALA A 168 -3.52 11.13 11.19
N ASP A 169 -4.63 10.41 11.05
CA ASP A 169 -5.92 10.83 11.60
C ASP A 169 -6.11 10.48 13.09
N LEU A 170 -5.16 9.72 13.66
CA LEU A 170 -5.16 9.40 15.09
C LEU A 170 -4.79 10.64 15.91
N ARG A 171 -5.79 11.29 16.49
CA ARG A 171 -5.60 12.51 17.28
C ARG A 171 -5.25 12.26 18.75
N GLU A 172 -5.44 11.03 19.21
CA GLU A 172 -5.17 10.61 20.59
C GLU A 172 -4.07 9.56 20.65
N PRO A 173 -3.23 9.54 21.70
CA PRO A 173 -2.26 8.48 21.91
C PRO A 173 -2.95 7.12 21.91
N SER A 174 -2.61 6.30 20.93
CA SER A 174 -3.24 5.01 20.68
C SER A 174 -2.21 3.89 20.56
N ILE A 175 -2.60 2.69 20.95
CA ILE A 175 -1.83 1.46 20.68
C ILE A 175 -2.34 0.87 19.39
N LEU A 176 -1.49 0.90 18.36
CA LEU A 176 -1.80 0.35 17.06
C LEU A 176 -1.57 -1.17 17.06
N VAL A 177 -2.54 -1.92 16.60
CA VAL A 177 -2.42 -3.35 16.32
C VAL A 177 -2.72 -3.60 14.86
N THR A 178 -1.77 -4.18 14.16
CA THR A 178 -1.88 -4.48 12.73
C THR A 178 -1.07 -5.73 12.38
N ASN A 179 -1.34 -6.32 11.23
CA ASN A 179 -0.53 -7.42 10.71
C ASN A 179 0.75 -6.93 10.04
N ASP A 180 0.69 -5.77 9.39
CA ASP A 180 1.82 -5.16 8.67
C ASP A 180 1.58 -3.66 8.50
N LEU A 181 2.66 -2.91 8.24
CA LEU A 181 2.62 -1.49 7.93
C LEU A 181 3.61 -1.19 6.80
N THR A 182 3.15 -0.39 5.85
CA THR A 182 4.04 0.15 4.82
C THR A 182 4.73 1.42 5.29
N PRO A 183 5.87 1.81 4.68
CA PRO A 183 6.54 3.06 5.00
C PRO A 183 5.62 4.29 4.90
N SER A 184 4.75 4.31 3.89
CA SER A 184 3.77 5.39 3.70
C SER A 184 2.72 5.50 4.81
N GLN A 185 2.43 4.40 5.50
CA GLN A 185 1.46 4.38 6.60
C GLN A 185 2.06 4.84 7.92
N THR A 186 3.38 4.77 8.07
CA THR A 186 4.10 5.14 9.29
C THR A 186 4.70 6.55 9.25
N ALA A 187 4.65 7.22 8.13
CA ALA A 187 5.25 8.53 7.85
C ALA A 187 4.38 9.74 8.27
#